data_241dc718f09ea2a88ab43fb07bc5307c
#
_entry.id   241dc718f09ea2a88ab43fb07bc5307c
#
_cell.length_a   1.000
_cell.length_b   1.000
_cell.length_c   1.000
_cell.angle_alpha   90.00
_cell.angle_beta   90.00
_cell.angle_gamma   90.00
#
_symmetry.space_group_name_H-M   'P 1'
#
loop_
_entity.id
_entity.type
_entity.pdbx_description
1 polymer ?
#
loop_
_entity_poly.entity_id
_entity_poly.type
_entity_poly.pdbx_seq_one_letter_code
_entity_poly.pdbx_strand_id
1 'polypeptide(L)'
;SRGLGDVYKRQAWKEARTLIVPDVEQFPGHIACSSDSKSEIVVPILQQGEVVGVLDIDSNELDSFDTIDARYLEEICTYIG
;
A
#
# COMPACT_ATOMS: atom_id res chain seq x y z
N SER A 1 -11.34 7.33 -3.07
CA SER A 1 -10.81 7.91 -4.27
C SER A 1 -10.41 6.82 -5.25
N ARG A 2 -10.35 7.20 -6.49
CA ARG A 2 -10.04 6.28 -7.56
C ARG A 2 -8.60 6.39 -7.97
N GLY A 3 -8.18 5.55 -8.88
CA GLY A 3 -6.86 5.67 -9.45
C GLY A 3 -5.82 4.93 -8.69
N LEU A 4 -4.82 5.65 -8.20
CA LEU A 4 -3.63 5.02 -7.66
C LEU A 4 -3.89 4.08 -6.49
N GLY A 5 -4.67 4.55 -5.53
CA GLY A 5 -4.96 3.72 -4.37
C GLY A 5 -5.56 2.38 -4.77
N ASP A 6 -6.49 2.41 -5.73
CA ASP A 6 -7.13 1.19 -6.17
C ASP A 6 -6.16 0.27 -6.89
N VAL A 7 -5.24 0.83 -7.69
CA VAL A 7 -4.25 0.03 -8.41
C VAL A 7 -3.35 -0.71 -7.43
N TYR A 8 -2.82 0.02 -6.45
CA TYR A 8 -1.90 -0.59 -5.48
C TYR A 8 -2.62 -1.58 -4.59
N LYS A 9 -3.84 -1.26 -4.15
CA LYS A 9 -4.60 -2.18 -3.31
C LYS A 9 -4.89 -3.47 -4.05
N ARG A 10 -5.28 -3.34 -5.32
CA ARG A 10 -5.58 -4.52 -6.14
C ARG A 10 -4.35 -5.38 -6.34
N GLN A 11 -3.21 -4.74 -6.56
CA GLN A 11 -1.96 -5.47 -6.75
C GLN A 11 -1.52 -6.18 -5.47
N ALA A 12 -1.61 -5.49 -4.33
CA ALA A 12 -1.25 -6.10 -3.05
C ALA A 12 -2.15 -7.30 -2.76
N TRP A 13 -3.43 -7.17 -3.09
CA TRP A 13 -4.38 -8.25 -2.90
C TRP A 13 -4.01 -9.44 -3.78
N LYS A 14 -3.78 -9.17 -5.06
CA LYS A 14 -3.51 -10.23 -6.03
C LYS A 14 -2.22 -10.96 -5.71
N GLU A 15 -1.20 -10.21 -5.33
CA GLU A 15 0.12 -10.79 -5.08
C GLU A 15 0.31 -11.23 -3.64
N ALA A 16 -0.62 -10.88 -2.77
CA ALA A 16 -0.56 -11.21 -1.34
C ALA A 16 0.75 -10.74 -0.72
N ARG A 17 1.19 -9.53 -1.07
CA ARG A 17 2.43 -8.99 -0.52
C ARG A 17 2.34 -7.48 -0.37
N THR A 18 3.17 -6.95 0.52
CA THR A 18 3.25 -5.54 0.77
C THR A 18 3.88 -4.81 -0.41
N LEU A 19 3.31 -3.65 -0.75
CA LEU A 19 3.86 -2.77 -1.76
C LEU A 19 4.32 -1.49 -1.11
N ILE A 20 5.57 -1.11 -1.37
CA ILE A 20 6.11 0.16 -0.92
C ILE A 20 6.28 1.03 -2.14
N VAL A 21 5.60 2.17 -2.16
CA VAL A 21 5.62 3.09 -3.30
C VAL A 21 6.30 4.37 -2.86
N PRO A 22 7.59 4.53 -3.16
CA PRO A 22 8.34 5.72 -2.70
C PRO A 22 7.87 7.00 -3.37
N ASP A 23 7.40 6.91 -4.59
CA ASP A 23 6.98 8.07 -5.35
C ASP A 23 5.84 7.65 -6.26
N VAL A 24 4.62 8.07 -5.92
CA VAL A 24 3.44 7.64 -6.67
C VAL A 24 3.44 8.19 -8.09
N GLU A 25 4.16 9.29 -8.34
CA GLU A 25 4.16 9.89 -9.67
C GLU A 25 5.02 9.12 -10.67
N GLN A 26 5.85 8.21 -10.20
CA GLN A 26 6.67 7.41 -11.09
C GLN A 26 5.98 6.13 -11.52
N PHE A 27 4.80 5.88 -11.00
CA PHE A 27 4.09 4.66 -11.35
C PHE A 27 3.42 4.82 -12.71
N PRO A 28 3.64 3.89 -13.65
CA PRO A 28 2.99 3.98 -14.96
C PRO A 28 1.47 3.97 -14.81
N GLY A 29 0.81 4.86 -15.52
CA GLY A 29 -0.62 4.97 -15.44
C GLY A 29 -1.11 5.91 -14.36
N HIS A 30 -0.21 6.56 -13.66
CA HIS A 30 -0.61 7.55 -12.68
C HIS A 30 -1.35 8.70 -13.35
N ILE A 31 -2.50 9.03 -12.83
CA ILE A 31 -3.26 10.16 -13.31
C ILE A 31 -3.14 11.26 -12.25
N ALA A 32 -2.63 12.38 -12.64
CA ALA A 32 -2.50 13.51 -11.74
C ALA A 32 -3.88 13.88 -11.20
N CYS A 33 -4.01 13.90 -9.90
CA CYS A 33 -5.26 14.26 -9.28
C CYS A 33 -4.94 15.24 -8.16
N SER A 34 -5.98 15.66 -7.47
CA SER A 34 -5.82 16.65 -6.43
C SER A 34 -5.23 16.08 -5.15
N SER A 35 -4.90 14.82 -5.14
CA SER A 35 -4.35 14.19 -3.94
C SER A 35 -2.97 14.74 -3.65
N ASP A 36 -2.70 14.96 -2.37
CA ASP A 36 -1.38 15.38 -1.91
C ASP A 36 -0.46 14.21 -1.62
N SER A 37 -0.92 13.00 -1.85
CA SER A 37 -0.12 11.81 -1.58
C SER A 37 1.09 11.76 -2.48
N LYS A 38 2.25 11.51 -1.91
CA LYS A 38 3.50 11.38 -2.66
C LYS A 38 4.10 9.99 -2.51
N SER A 39 3.91 9.34 -1.39
CA SER A 39 4.34 7.97 -1.20
C SER A 39 3.24 7.20 -0.50
N GLU A 40 3.34 5.88 -0.56
CA GLU A 40 2.27 5.02 -0.07
C GLU A 40 2.82 3.67 0.31
N ILE A 41 2.20 3.02 1.30
CA ILE A 41 2.47 1.62 1.60
C ILE A 41 1.13 0.91 1.70
N VAL A 42 1.05 -0.26 1.07
CA VAL A 42 -0.16 -1.08 1.09
C VAL A 42 0.23 -2.46 1.58
N VAL A 43 -0.43 -2.91 2.65
CA VAL A 43 -0.10 -4.16 3.31
C VAL A 43 -1.32 -5.07 3.26
N PRO A 44 -1.21 -6.28 2.70
CA PRO A 44 -2.35 -7.19 2.68
C PRO A 44 -2.58 -7.77 4.06
N ILE A 45 -3.84 -7.93 4.41
CA ILE A 45 -4.23 -8.56 5.67
C ILE A 45 -4.58 -10.00 5.34
N LEU A 46 -3.84 -10.91 5.93
CA LEU A 46 -3.98 -12.34 5.64
C LEU A 46 -4.65 -13.05 6.78
N GLN A 47 -5.52 -13.99 6.43
CA GLN A 47 -6.17 -14.85 7.39
C GLN A 47 -6.11 -16.26 6.84
N GLN A 48 -5.39 -17.12 7.55
CA GLN A 48 -5.22 -18.51 7.13
C GLN A 48 -4.66 -18.61 5.70
N GLY A 49 -3.73 -17.71 5.39
CA GLY A 49 -3.07 -17.73 4.09
C GLY A 49 -3.81 -17.02 2.97
N GLU A 50 -4.98 -16.47 3.25
CA GLU A 50 -5.77 -15.79 2.23
C GLU A 50 -5.90 -14.31 2.56
N VAL A 51 -5.87 -13.47 1.52
CA VAL A 51 -6.03 -12.04 1.70
C VAL A 51 -7.51 -11.76 1.96
N VAL A 52 -7.77 -11.08 3.08
CA VAL A 52 -9.14 -10.69 3.44
C VAL A 52 -9.32 -9.18 3.44
N GLY A 53 -8.25 -8.43 3.25
CA GLY A 53 -8.32 -6.98 3.19
C GLY A 53 -6.96 -6.40 2.95
N VAL A 54 -6.87 -5.09 2.86
CA VAL A 54 -5.58 -4.39 2.74
C VAL A 54 -5.58 -3.18 3.64
N LEU A 55 -4.40 -2.85 4.17
CA LEU A 55 -4.18 -1.65 4.94
C LEU A 55 -3.38 -0.70 4.05
N ASP A 56 -3.91 0.49 3.82
CA ASP A 56 -3.33 1.46 2.91
C ASP A 56 -3.01 2.74 3.68
N ILE A 57 -1.76 3.16 3.67
CA ILE A 57 -1.31 4.36 4.35
C ILE A 57 -0.62 5.26 3.35
N ASP A 58 -1.04 6.52 3.30
CA ASP A 58 -0.48 7.52 2.42
C ASP A 58 0.35 8.51 3.19
N SER A 59 1.33 9.11 2.52
CA SER A 59 2.10 10.20 3.07
C SER A 59 2.21 11.31 2.06
N ASN A 60 2.23 12.56 2.55
CA ASN A 60 2.43 13.71 1.68
C ASN A 60 3.91 14.02 1.49
N GLU A 61 4.79 13.11 1.85
CA GLU A 61 6.22 13.22 1.63
C GLU A 61 6.69 12.03 0.82
N LEU A 62 7.74 12.25 0.04
CA LEU A 62 8.35 11.18 -0.73
C LEU A 62 9.05 10.20 0.20
N ASP A 63 9.07 8.94 -0.22
CA ASP A 63 9.89 7.92 0.41
C ASP A 63 9.67 7.81 1.92
N SER A 64 8.42 7.92 2.35
CA SER A 64 8.10 7.91 3.78
C SER A 64 8.14 6.52 4.39
N PHE A 65 8.08 5.47 3.58
CA PHE A 65 7.96 4.11 4.07
C PHE A 65 9.11 3.24 3.58
N ASP A 66 9.61 2.37 4.44
CA ASP A 66 10.70 1.47 4.09
C ASP A 66 10.36 0.05 4.53
N THR A 67 11.34 -0.86 4.40
CA THR A 67 11.12 -2.25 4.73
C THR A 67 10.87 -2.47 6.22
N ILE A 68 11.40 -1.59 7.06
CA ILE A 68 11.14 -1.70 8.50
C ILE A 68 9.68 -1.40 8.78
N ASP A 69 9.16 -0.34 8.15
CA ASP A 69 7.74 -0.02 8.28
C ASP A 69 6.88 -1.18 7.79
N ALA A 70 7.26 -1.78 6.67
CA ALA A 70 6.51 -2.90 6.12
C ALA A 70 6.43 -4.05 7.11
N ARG A 71 7.54 -4.35 7.77
CA ARG A 71 7.57 -5.47 8.72
C ARG A 71 6.68 -5.19 9.93
N TYR A 72 6.74 -3.97 10.45
CA TYR A 72 5.87 -3.63 11.57
C TYR A 72 4.40 -3.71 11.20
N LEU A 73 4.06 -3.18 10.03
CA LEU A 73 2.67 -3.19 9.60
C LEU A 73 2.19 -4.60 9.30
N GLU A 74 3.05 -5.43 8.73
CA GLU A 74 2.70 -6.82 8.49
C GLU A 74 2.42 -7.53 9.80
N GLU A 75 3.22 -7.25 10.81
CA GLU A 75 3.00 -7.84 12.12
C GLU A 75 1.68 -7.38 12.72
N ILE A 76 1.39 -6.08 12.63
CA ILE A 76 0.12 -5.56 13.12
C ILE A 76 -1.05 -6.23 12.39
N CYS A 77 -0.92 -6.44 11.10
CA CYS A 77 -1.99 -7.06 10.32
C CYS A 77 -2.26 -8.49 10.73
N THR A 78 -1.29 -9.18 11.32
CA THR A 78 -1.54 -10.54 11.80
C THR A 78 -2.51 -10.54 12.97
N TYR A 79 -2.59 -9.45 13.71
CA TYR A 79 -3.54 -9.37 14.82
C TYR A 79 -4.94 -8.96 14.35
N ILE A 80 -5.03 -8.36 13.17
CA ILE A 80 -6.32 -7.99 12.60
C ILE A 80 -6.98 -9.19 11.92
N GLY A 81 -6.19 -9.91 11.16
CA GLY A 81 -6.67 -11.06 10.42
C GLY A 81 -6.70 -12.35 11.25
#